data_9d88ccc453374d6d6425af73e692242e
#
_entry.id   9d88ccc453374d6d6425af73e692242e
#
_cell.length_a   1.000
_cell.length_b   1.000
_cell.length_c   1.000
_cell.angle_alpha   90.00
_cell.angle_beta   90.00
_cell.angle_gamma   90.00
#
_symmetry.space_group_name_H-M   'P 1'
#
loop_
_entity.id
_entity.type
_entity.pdbx_description
1 polymer ?
#
loop_
_entity_poly.entity_id
_entity_poly.type
_entity_poly.pdbx_seq_one_letter_code
_entity_poly.pdbx_strand_id
1 'polypeptide(L)'
;MEIRDLKYFCLTAELEHVSKAAEKLGIAQPYLTKIIGQLENEFGTELFDKVGRKIRLNNFGEIFYRNAKKVLADVDNLYTEMDFVQQKNSRTITLMCNTEAHAHGMIVEFQKKNANYALKLAYATKKEMTEALKTGVADFVLCDPAIDEDPARNIVTEIVFCDTACVLLPPGHPMLNRKSVKFEELHSERLVTASKGGAMRNHVDYVFEKCAVRPNIVCETHDVNLIIQAVQSGLGYAFISYSVLEKYPELSKFCVEIDSADKYGNMGLSYNGHALENRNMEDFLLFCREYFKKLQIKADERAKLGIDRN
;
A
#
# COMPACT_ATOMS: atom_id res chain seq x y z
N MET A 1 -1.76 -34.30 11.55
CA MET A 1 -1.53 -32.86 11.27
C MET A 1 -2.83 -32.21 10.82
N GLU A 2 -3.23 -31.10 11.40
CA GLU A 2 -4.40 -30.29 11.04
C GLU A 2 -3.96 -28.92 10.50
N ILE A 3 -4.83 -28.25 9.75
CA ILE A 3 -4.55 -26.88 9.23
C ILE A 3 -4.21 -25.91 10.37
N ARG A 4 -4.88 -26.07 11.51
CA ARG A 4 -4.61 -25.28 12.70
C ARG A 4 -3.17 -25.44 13.20
N ASP A 5 -2.62 -26.65 13.14
CA ASP A 5 -1.26 -26.95 13.61
C ASP A 5 -0.23 -26.24 12.73
N LEU A 6 -0.48 -26.15 11.42
CA LEU A 6 0.35 -25.37 10.49
C LEU A 6 0.33 -23.87 10.82
N LYS A 7 -0.85 -23.29 11.15
CA LYS A 7 -0.95 -21.89 11.59
C LYS A 7 -0.14 -21.66 12.87
N TYR A 8 -0.23 -22.54 13.82
CA TYR A 8 0.50 -22.45 15.09
C TYR A 8 2.00 -22.56 14.90
N PHE A 9 2.44 -23.50 14.06
CA PHE A 9 3.86 -23.64 13.72
C PHE A 9 4.39 -22.38 13.01
N CYS A 10 3.71 -21.89 11.98
CA CYS A 10 4.13 -20.71 11.22
C CYS A 10 4.27 -19.48 12.12
N LEU A 11 3.29 -19.21 12.99
CA LEU A 11 3.37 -18.09 13.93
C LEU A 11 4.51 -18.26 14.93
N THR A 12 4.78 -19.48 15.37
CA THR A 12 5.90 -19.76 16.29
C THR A 12 7.25 -19.51 15.62
N ALA A 13 7.37 -19.88 14.34
CA ALA A 13 8.56 -19.62 13.53
C ALA A 13 8.80 -18.13 13.33
N GLU A 14 7.74 -17.37 13.02
CA GLU A 14 7.81 -15.91 12.79
C GLU A 14 8.22 -15.12 14.05
N LEU A 15 7.82 -15.60 15.22
CA LEU A 15 8.13 -14.94 16.50
C LEU A 15 9.41 -15.45 17.17
N GLU A 16 9.96 -16.57 16.71
CA GLU A 16 11.12 -17.27 17.31
C GLU A 16 11.01 -17.47 18.84
N HIS A 17 9.76 -17.49 19.36
CA HIS A 17 9.52 -17.51 20.81
C HIS A 17 8.18 -18.17 21.15
N VAL A 18 8.21 -19.39 21.68
CA VAL A 18 7.02 -20.21 21.96
C VAL A 18 6.01 -19.50 22.88
N SER A 19 6.48 -18.87 23.96
CA SER A 19 5.57 -18.20 24.93
C SER A 19 4.84 -17.01 24.28
N LYS A 20 5.55 -16.20 23.46
CA LYS A 20 4.92 -15.07 22.74
C LYS A 20 3.94 -15.54 21.66
N ALA A 21 4.27 -16.65 21.01
CA ALA A 21 3.38 -17.25 20.02
C ALA A 21 2.10 -17.78 20.69
N ALA A 22 2.22 -18.48 21.81
CA ALA A 22 1.09 -18.97 22.58
C ALA A 22 0.19 -17.83 23.07
N GLU A 23 0.79 -16.75 23.60
CA GLU A 23 0.04 -15.55 24.02
C GLU A 23 -0.73 -14.93 22.84
N LYS A 24 -0.08 -14.76 21.69
CA LYS A 24 -0.71 -14.21 20.49
C LYS A 24 -1.82 -15.09 19.91
N LEU A 25 -1.71 -16.41 20.11
CA LEU A 25 -2.72 -17.39 19.71
C LEU A 25 -3.85 -17.55 20.75
N GLY A 26 -3.72 -16.95 21.94
CA GLY A 26 -4.70 -17.08 23.02
C GLY A 26 -4.76 -18.49 23.62
N ILE A 27 -3.65 -19.25 23.63
CA ILE A 27 -3.57 -20.62 24.10
C ILE A 27 -2.47 -20.79 25.16
N ALA A 28 -2.56 -21.88 25.94
CA ALA A 28 -1.51 -22.22 26.92
C ALA A 28 -0.22 -22.66 26.20
N GLN A 29 0.94 -22.15 26.67
CA GLN A 29 2.25 -22.53 26.11
C GLN A 29 2.50 -24.04 26.08
N PRO A 30 2.17 -24.84 27.14
CA PRO A 30 2.35 -26.29 27.07
C PRO A 30 1.56 -26.96 25.95
N TYR A 31 0.39 -26.42 25.61
CA TYR A 31 -0.42 -26.91 24.50
C TYR A 31 0.25 -26.64 23.15
N LEU A 32 0.78 -25.43 22.94
CA LEU A 32 1.54 -25.10 21.72
C LEU A 32 2.80 -25.97 21.58
N THR A 33 3.54 -26.16 22.68
CA THR A 33 4.72 -27.04 22.69
C THR A 33 4.35 -28.48 22.32
N LYS A 34 3.21 -28.99 22.83
CA LYS A 34 2.71 -30.33 22.48
C LYS A 34 2.40 -30.44 20.98
N ILE A 35 1.77 -29.43 20.38
CA ILE A 35 1.44 -29.42 18.95
C ILE A 35 2.71 -29.43 18.10
N ILE A 36 3.69 -28.59 18.43
CA ILE A 36 4.98 -28.58 17.72
C ILE A 36 5.65 -29.95 17.83
N GLY A 37 5.73 -30.53 19.03
CA GLY A 37 6.30 -31.87 19.23
C GLY A 37 5.54 -32.97 18.48
N GLN A 38 4.21 -32.85 18.31
CA GLN A 38 3.45 -33.77 17.48
C GLN A 38 3.80 -33.67 15.99
N LEU A 39 4.02 -32.45 15.47
CA LEU A 39 4.49 -32.25 14.10
C LEU A 39 5.90 -32.84 13.91
N GLU A 40 6.82 -32.56 14.83
CA GLU A 40 8.18 -33.09 14.79
C GLU A 40 8.21 -34.63 14.85
N ASN A 41 7.35 -35.22 15.66
CA ASN A 41 7.21 -36.68 15.73
C ASN A 41 6.61 -37.28 14.46
N GLU A 42 5.62 -36.61 13.85
CA GLU A 42 4.98 -37.05 12.61
C GLU A 42 5.97 -37.08 11.43
N PHE A 43 6.89 -36.11 11.37
CA PHE A 43 7.94 -36.03 10.35
C PHE A 43 9.25 -36.68 10.75
N GLY A 44 9.36 -37.17 11.99
CA GLY A 44 10.55 -37.90 12.50
C GLY A 44 11.80 -37.02 12.64
N THR A 45 11.64 -35.70 12.73
CA THR A 45 12.75 -34.76 12.82
C THR A 45 12.34 -33.52 13.62
N GLU A 46 13.30 -32.92 14.33
CA GLU A 46 13.13 -31.61 14.96
C GLU A 46 13.05 -30.54 13.86
N LEU A 47 12.17 -29.55 14.05
CA LEU A 47 11.95 -28.43 13.15
C LEU A 47 12.59 -27.13 13.67
N PHE A 48 12.90 -27.08 14.97
CA PHE A 48 13.50 -25.93 15.63
C PHE A 48 14.78 -26.29 16.37
N ASP A 49 15.78 -25.42 16.29
CA ASP A 49 16.94 -25.39 17.14
C ASP A 49 16.71 -24.47 18.34
N LYS A 50 17.20 -24.87 19.52
CA LYS A 50 17.20 -24.07 20.74
C LYS A 50 18.38 -23.10 20.74
N VAL A 51 18.10 -21.78 20.81
CA VAL A 51 19.11 -20.74 20.91
C VAL A 51 18.86 -19.93 22.19
N GLY A 52 19.41 -20.43 23.31
CA GLY A 52 19.17 -19.86 24.63
C GLY A 52 17.68 -19.94 25.03
N ARG A 53 17.03 -18.79 25.19
CA ARG A 53 15.57 -18.69 25.49
C ARG A 53 14.69 -18.59 24.24
N LYS A 54 15.30 -18.59 23.07
CA LYS A 54 14.59 -18.52 21.78
C LYS A 54 14.68 -19.86 21.05
N ILE A 55 13.90 -19.99 20.03
CA ILE A 55 13.97 -21.08 19.05
C ILE A 55 14.17 -20.49 17.66
N ARG A 56 14.83 -21.22 16.78
CA ARG A 56 14.98 -20.88 15.37
C ARG A 56 14.68 -22.07 14.50
N LEU A 57 14.17 -21.84 13.30
CA LEU A 57 14.01 -22.91 12.33
C LEU A 57 15.39 -23.51 11.99
N ASN A 58 15.48 -24.84 12.02
CA ASN A 58 16.59 -25.56 11.38
C ASN A 58 16.27 -25.78 9.89
N ASN A 59 17.17 -26.42 9.15
CA ASN A 59 16.99 -26.66 7.72
C ASN A 59 15.68 -27.42 7.39
N PHE A 60 15.26 -28.36 8.22
CA PHE A 60 13.98 -29.07 8.04
C PHE A 60 12.80 -28.15 8.34
N GLY A 61 12.91 -27.34 9.39
CA GLY A 61 11.93 -26.34 9.76
C GLY A 61 11.72 -25.29 8.67
N GLU A 62 12.77 -24.84 7.99
CA GLU A 62 12.64 -23.89 6.87
C GLU A 62 11.89 -24.51 5.68
N ILE A 63 12.19 -25.77 5.34
CA ILE A 63 11.46 -26.50 4.30
C ILE A 63 9.99 -26.66 4.70
N PHE A 64 9.74 -27.05 5.95
CA PHE A 64 8.40 -27.22 6.47
C PHE A 64 7.63 -25.87 6.47
N TYR A 65 8.25 -24.80 6.96
CA TYR A 65 7.65 -23.47 7.01
C TYR A 65 7.22 -22.98 5.62
N ARG A 66 8.11 -23.08 4.64
CA ARG A 66 7.80 -22.68 3.26
C ARG A 66 6.61 -23.45 2.67
N ASN A 67 6.53 -24.76 2.92
CA ASN A 67 5.41 -25.58 2.41
C ASN A 67 4.14 -25.38 3.24
N ALA A 68 4.23 -25.22 4.55
CA ALA A 68 3.10 -24.89 5.41
C ALA A 68 2.45 -23.55 5.00
N LYS A 69 3.24 -22.52 4.67
CA LYS A 69 2.73 -21.25 4.15
C LYS A 69 1.97 -21.42 2.83
N LYS A 70 2.43 -22.31 1.93
CA LYS A 70 1.71 -22.61 0.67
C LYS A 70 0.35 -23.26 0.95
N VAL A 71 0.34 -24.31 1.79
CA VAL A 71 -0.91 -24.98 2.16
C VAL A 71 -1.92 -24.02 2.80
N LEU A 72 -1.45 -23.15 3.69
CA LEU A 72 -2.31 -22.14 4.32
C LEU A 72 -2.83 -21.13 3.28
N ALA A 73 -2.01 -20.74 2.31
CA ALA A 73 -2.44 -19.89 1.21
C ALA A 73 -3.49 -20.56 0.33
N ASP A 74 -3.33 -21.87 0.02
CA ASP A 74 -4.32 -22.64 -0.76
C ASP A 74 -5.66 -22.75 -0.03
N VAL A 75 -5.64 -22.90 1.30
CA VAL A 75 -6.86 -22.90 2.12
C VAL A 75 -7.54 -21.52 2.10
N ASP A 76 -6.77 -20.43 2.24
CA ASP A 76 -7.32 -19.08 2.17
C ASP A 76 -7.89 -18.79 0.77
N ASN A 77 -7.22 -19.27 -0.31
CA ASN A 77 -7.70 -19.19 -1.69
C ASN A 77 -9.05 -19.92 -1.86
N LEU A 78 -9.18 -21.12 -1.29
CA LEU A 78 -10.44 -21.89 -1.35
C LEU A 78 -11.62 -21.06 -0.81
N TYR A 79 -11.47 -20.44 0.36
CA TYR A 79 -12.52 -19.59 0.92
C TYR A 79 -12.80 -18.38 0.01
N THR A 80 -11.76 -17.74 -0.51
CA THR A 80 -11.87 -16.60 -1.40
C THR A 80 -12.59 -16.97 -2.71
N GLU A 81 -12.25 -18.09 -3.33
CA GLU A 81 -12.92 -18.60 -4.53
C GLU A 81 -14.40 -18.91 -4.29
N MET A 82 -14.72 -19.52 -3.14
CA MET A 82 -16.10 -19.80 -2.77
C MET A 82 -16.93 -18.53 -2.60
N ASP A 83 -16.34 -17.49 -1.99
CA ASP A 83 -16.98 -16.18 -1.83
C ASP A 83 -17.19 -15.51 -3.20
N PHE A 84 -16.22 -15.57 -4.12
CA PHE A 84 -16.38 -15.05 -5.48
C PHE A 84 -17.49 -15.77 -6.25
N VAL A 85 -17.60 -17.08 -6.12
CA VAL A 85 -18.68 -17.85 -6.76
C VAL A 85 -20.06 -17.45 -6.20
N GLN A 86 -20.17 -17.21 -4.90
CA GLN A 86 -21.41 -16.71 -4.28
C GLN A 86 -21.76 -15.29 -4.73
N GLN A 87 -20.74 -14.45 -4.98
CA GLN A 87 -20.90 -13.07 -5.42
C GLN A 87 -21.00 -12.92 -6.95
N LYS A 88 -21.03 -14.00 -7.71
CA LYS A 88 -20.95 -14.02 -9.18
C LYS A 88 -21.94 -13.09 -9.92
N ASN A 89 -23.02 -12.67 -9.25
CA ASN A 89 -24.01 -11.70 -9.75
C ASN A 89 -24.00 -10.37 -8.99
N SER A 90 -23.07 -10.17 -8.06
CA SER A 90 -23.00 -8.91 -7.30
C SER A 90 -22.51 -7.79 -8.21
N ARG A 91 -23.25 -6.68 -8.22
CA ARG A 91 -22.86 -5.41 -8.83
C ARG A 91 -22.25 -4.46 -7.80
N THR A 92 -21.92 -4.99 -6.63
CA THR A 92 -21.21 -4.23 -5.60
C THR A 92 -19.72 -4.48 -5.77
N ILE A 93 -18.94 -3.41 -5.92
CA ILE A 93 -17.48 -3.45 -6.01
C ILE A 93 -16.92 -2.79 -4.76
N THR A 94 -16.08 -3.51 -4.04
CA THR A 94 -15.37 -3.00 -2.86
C THR A 94 -13.96 -2.57 -3.26
N LEU A 95 -13.70 -1.27 -3.24
CA LEU A 95 -12.40 -0.67 -3.52
C LEU A 95 -11.80 -0.12 -2.24
N MET A 96 -10.58 -0.52 -1.91
CA MET A 96 -9.80 0.11 -0.86
C MET A 96 -8.67 0.95 -1.46
N CYS A 97 -8.32 2.07 -0.83
CA CYS A 97 -7.24 2.94 -1.32
C CYS A 97 -6.54 3.69 -0.20
N ASN A 98 -5.34 4.20 -0.48
CA ASN A 98 -4.62 5.18 0.36
C ASN A 98 -4.38 6.52 -0.35
N THR A 99 -5.04 6.73 -1.50
CA THR A 99 -4.93 7.96 -2.29
C THR A 99 -6.32 8.48 -2.67
N GLU A 100 -6.75 9.56 -2.01
CA GLU A 100 -8.09 10.15 -2.23
C GLU A 100 -8.22 10.83 -3.58
N ALA A 101 -7.17 11.56 -3.97
CA ALA A 101 -7.23 12.43 -5.15
C ALA A 101 -7.57 11.64 -6.44
N HIS A 102 -6.97 10.47 -6.61
CA HIS A 102 -7.13 9.64 -7.80
C HIS A 102 -8.38 8.75 -7.74
N ALA A 103 -8.67 8.18 -6.55
CA ALA A 103 -9.84 7.31 -6.36
C ALA A 103 -11.16 8.07 -6.58
N HIS A 104 -11.27 9.30 -6.08
CA HIS A 104 -12.50 10.09 -6.19
C HIS A 104 -12.89 10.36 -7.65
N GLY A 105 -11.97 10.88 -8.46
CA GLY A 105 -12.24 11.19 -9.87
C GLY A 105 -12.62 9.94 -10.67
N MET A 106 -11.94 8.83 -10.45
CA MET A 106 -12.20 7.54 -11.08
C MET A 106 -13.60 7.02 -10.74
N ILE A 107 -13.99 7.05 -9.46
CA ILE A 107 -15.29 6.56 -9.00
C ILE A 107 -16.42 7.38 -9.58
N VAL A 108 -16.30 8.72 -9.56
CA VAL A 108 -17.33 9.62 -10.12
C VAL A 108 -17.51 9.36 -11.62
N GLU A 109 -16.42 9.17 -12.37
CA GLU A 109 -16.52 8.89 -13.81
C GLU A 109 -17.10 7.49 -14.09
N PHE A 110 -16.73 6.49 -13.28
CA PHE A 110 -17.29 5.14 -13.39
C PHE A 110 -18.80 5.14 -13.15
N GLN A 111 -19.26 5.76 -12.06
CA GLN A 111 -20.68 5.77 -11.71
C GLN A 111 -21.55 6.55 -12.70
N LYS A 112 -21.01 7.62 -13.31
CA LYS A 112 -21.73 8.34 -14.40
C LYS A 112 -22.03 7.44 -15.58
N LYS A 113 -21.16 6.48 -15.90
CA LYS A 113 -21.33 5.55 -17.02
C LYS A 113 -22.06 4.25 -16.62
N ASN A 114 -22.03 3.91 -15.34
CA ASN A 114 -22.45 2.61 -14.82
C ASN A 114 -23.30 2.78 -13.54
N ALA A 115 -24.43 3.49 -13.66
CA ALA A 115 -25.29 3.84 -12.52
C ALA A 115 -25.90 2.64 -11.76
N ASN A 116 -25.87 1.44 -12.34
CA ASN A 116 -26.40 0.21 -11.76
C ASN A 116 -25.37 -0.55 -10.88
N TYR A 117 -24.15 -0.01 -10.73
CA TYR A 117 -23.15 -0.56 -9.84
C TYR A 117 -23.18 0.14 -8.48
N ALA A 118 -23.01 -0.61 -7.41
CA ALA A 118 -22.75 -0.09 -6.08
C ALA A 118 -21.23 -0.12 -5.81
N LEU A 119 -20.66 1.01 -5.41
CA LEU A 119 -19.25 1.09 -5.03
C LEU A 119 -19.14 1.30 -3.52
N LYS A 120 -18.37 0.46 -2.85
CA LYS A 120 -17.94 0.64 -1.47
C LYS A 120 -16.49 1.10 -1.48
N LEU A 121 -16.24 2.30 -0.97
CA LEU A 121 -14.89 2.85 -0.85
C LEU A 121 -14.45 2.84 0.61
N ALA A 122 -13.26 2.35 0.86
CA ALA A 122 -12.62 2.42 2.19
C ALA A 122 -11.18 2.91 2.06
N TYR A 123 -10.77 3.74 3.02
CA TYR A 123 -9.37 4.15 3.17
C TYR A 123 -8.68 3.24 4.15
N ALA A 124 -7.47 2.78 3.77
CA ALA A 124 -6.71 1.85 4.59
C ALA A 124 -5.21 1.99 4.33
N THR A 125 -4.41 1.48 5.24
CA THR A 125 -2.96 1.34 5.06
C THR A 125 -2.63 0.23 4.06
N LYS A 126 -1.43 0.27 3.45
CA LYS A 126 -0.94 -0.79 2.53
C LYS A 126 -1.09 -2.19 3.16
N LYS A 127 -0.80 -2.32 4.45
CA LYS A 127 -0.90 -3.59 5.17
C LYS A 127 -2.35 -4.10 5.25
N GLU A 128 -3.29 -3.25 5.64
CA GLU A 128 -4.71 -3.60 5.73
C GLU A 128 -5.28 -3.95 4.36
N MET A 129 -4.91 -3.19 3.32
CA MET A 129 -5.31 -3.45 1.94
C MET A 129 -4.78 -4.79 1.43
N THR A 130 -3.51 -5.12 1.74
CA THR A 130 -2.92 -6.41 1.38
C THR A 130 -3.67 -7.57 2.03
N GLU A 131 -4.03 -7.45 3.31
CA GLU A 131 -4.81 -8.49 4.00
C GLU A 131 -6.26 -8.56 3.47
N ALA A 132 -6.86 -7.43 3.11
CA ALA A 132 -8.20 -7.40 2.54
C ALA A 132 -8.29 -8.10 1.17
N LEU A 133 -7.25 -7.99 0.33
CA LEU A 133 -7.16 -8.76 -0.92
C LEU A 133 -7.02 -10.25 -0.67
N LYS A 134 -6.18 -10.65 0.30
CA LYS A 134 -5.95 -12.05 0.65
C LYS A 134 -7.19 -12.74 1.19
N THR A 135 -8.05 -12.00 1.86
CA THR A 135 -9.27 -12.50 2.50
C THR A 135 -10.54 -12.25 1.70
N GLY A 136 -10.44 -11.68 0.48
CA GLY A 136 -11.60 -11.37 -0.35
C GLY A 136 -12.51 -10.27 0.19
N VAL A 137 -12.07 -9.50 1.19
CA VAL A 137 -12.81 -8.36 1.74
C VAL A 137 -12.81 -7.17 0.77
N ALA A 138 -11.73 -7.01 -0.01
CA ALA A 138 -11.64 -6.02 -1.09
C ALA A 138 -11.56 -6.75 -2.44
N ASP A 139 -12.33 -6.29 -3.42
CA ASP A 139 -12.24 -6.74 -4.79
C ASP A 139 -11.05 -6.10 -5.50
N PHE A 140 -10.84 -4.82 -5.24
CA PHE A 140 -9.74 -4.02 -5.79
C PHE A 140 -9.08 -3.16 -4.73
N VAL A 141 -7.79 -2.94 -4.94
CA VAL A 141 -6.99 -2.02 -4.12
C VAL A 141 -6.24 -1.06 -5.01
N LEU A 142 -6.34 0.23 -4.73
CA LEU A 142 -5.57 1.30 -5.37
C LEU A 142 -4.57 1.85 -4.35
N CYS A 143 -3.29 1.49 -4.50
CA CYS A 143 -2.26 1.75 -3.49
C CYS A 143 -1.02 2.44 -4.08
N ASP A 144 -0.52 3.45 -3.40
CA ASP A 144 0.77 4.05 -3.65
C ASP A 144 1.61 4.04 -2.33
N PRO A 145 2.78 3.41 -2.32
CA PRO A 145 3.36 2.58 -3.37
C PRO A 145 2.56 1.27 -3.58
N ALA A 146 2.59 0.76 -4.80
CA ALA A 146 1.89 -0.45 -5.20
C ALA A 146 2.10 -1.63 -4.23
N ILE A 147 1.09 -2.49 -4.11
CA ILE A 147 1.20 -3.75 -3.37
C ILE A 147 2.04 -4.73 -4.20
N ASP A 148 2.87 -5.52 -3.51
CA ASP A 148 3.63 -6.56 -4.17
C ASP A 148 2.72 -7.70 -4.63
N GLU A 149 3.01 -8.27 -5.81
CA GLU A 149 2.31 -9.45 -6.30
C GLU A 149 2.48 -10.64 -5.35
N ASP A 150 1.44 -11.43 -5.21
CA ASP A 150 1.49 -12.71 -4.47
C ASP A 150 0.91 -13.83 -5.36
N PRO A 151 1.73 -14.44 -6.23
CA PRO A 151 1.27 -15.50 -7.12
C PRO A 151 0.68 -16.70 -6.39
N ALA A 152 1.13 -16.97 -5.14
CA ALA A 152 0.59 -18.07 -4.33
C ALA A 152 -0.88 -17.84 -3.93
N ARG A 153 -1.33 -16.59 -3.92
CA ARG A 153 -2.71 -16.18 -3.62
C ARG A 153 -3.42 -15.55 -4.81
N ASN A 154 -2.86 -15.71 -5.99
CA ASN A 154 -3.39 -15.14 -7.23
C ASN A 154 -3.64 -13.62 -7.14
N ILE A 155 -2.79 -12.89 -6.37
CA ILE A 155 -2.84 -11.43 -6.30
C ILE A 155 -2.00 -10.86 -7.42
N VAL A 156 -2.67 -10.14 -8.31
CA VAL A 156 -2.10 -9.44 -9.46
C VAL A 156 -2.03 -7.95 -9.15
N THR A 157 -0.93 -7.31 -9.54
CA THR A 157 -0.74 -5.86 -9.38
C THR A 157 -0.29 -5.24 -10.70
N GLU A 158 -1.02 -4.24 -11.15
CA GLU A 158 -0.70 -3.46 -12.33
C GLU A 158 -0.30 -2.05 -11.91
N ILE A 159 0.85 -1.55 -12.37
CA ILE A 159 1.17 -0.13 -12.20
C ILE A 159 0.29 0.64 -13.19
N VAL A 160 -0.63 1.41 -12.66
CA VAL A 160 -1.65 2.12 -13.46
C VAL A 160 -1.36 3.60 -13.61
N PHE A 161 -0.60 4.20 -12.69
CA PHE A 161 -0.28 5.62 -12.73
C PHE A 161 1.05 5.93 -12.04
N CYS A 162 1.84 6.80 -12.65
CA CYS A 162 3.06 7.35 -12.08
C CYS A 162 2.89 8.87 -11.95
N ASP A 163 2.74 9.36 -10.71
CA ASP A 163 2.64 10.79 -10.45
C ASP A 163 4.02 11.39 -10.10
N THR A 164 4.21 12.65 -10.41
CA THR A 164 5.43 13.37 -10.08
C THR A 164 5.18 14.26 -8.88
N ALA A 165 6.09 14.27 -7.92
CA ALA A 165 6.06 15.18 -6.78
C ALA A 165 6.86 16.45 -7.07
N CYS A 166 6.43 17.56 -6.44
CA CYS A 166 7.16 18.81 -6.34
C CYS A 166 7.12 19.34 -4.91
N VAL A 167 7.91 20.34 -4.64
CA VAL A 167 7.97 21.02 -3.34
C VAL A 167 7.10 22.28 -3.39
N LEU A 168 6.06 22.33 -2.57
CA LEU A 168 5.29 23.53 -2.30
C LEU A 168 5.96 24.32 -1.19
N LEU A 169 6.36 25.54 -1.46
CA LEU A 169 7.07 26.46 -0.56
C LEU A 169 6.17 27.63 -0.12
N PRO A 170 6.37 28.17 1.07
CA PRO A 170 5.65 29.37 1.49
C PRO A 170 5.98 30.58 0.61
N PRO A 171 5.06 31.56 0.50
CA PRO A 171 5.31 32.80 -0.21
C PRO A 171 6.59 33.50 0.27
N GLY A 172 7.44 33.94 -0.65
CA GLY A 172 8.68 34.62 -0.34
C GLY A 172 9.86 33.71 0.08
N HIS A 173 9.70 32.39 0.05
CA HIS A 173 10.78 31.46 0.39
C HIS A 173 11.96 31.60 -0.60
N PRO A 174 13.24 31.66 -0.12
CA PRO A 174 14.40 31.86 -1.00
C PRO A 174 14.55 30.83 -2.12
N MET A 175 14.16 29.57 -1.87
CA MET A 175 14.23 28.48 -2.86
C MET A 175 13.24 28.66 -4.01
N LEU A 176 12.26 29.54 -3.94
CA LEU A 176 11.34 29.84 -5.07
C LEU A 176 12.08 30.40 -6.29
N ASN A 177 13.25 31.00 -6.10
CA ASN A 177 14.07 31.51 -7.20
C ASN A 177 14.87 30.41 -7.92
N ARG A 178 14.82 29.18 -7.41
CA ARG A 178 15.59 28.04 -7.96
C ARG A 178 14.71 27.25 -8.95
N LYS A 179 15.37 26.60 -9.90
CA LYS A 179 14.70 25.69 -10.84
C LYS A 179 14.31 24.38 -10.15
N SER A 180 15.20 23.84 -9.34
CA SER A 180 14.98 22.59 -8.61
C SER A 180 15.68 22.60 -7.25
N VAL A 181 15.26 21.68 -6.38
CA VAL A 181 15.86 21.41 -5.06
C VAL A 181 16.08 19.92 -4.88
N LYS A 182 17.05 19.54 -4.05
CA LYS A 182 17.30 18.15 -3.66
C LYS A 182 16.62 17.86 -2.32
N PHE A 183 16.26 16.59 -2.09
CA PHE A 183 15.65 16.17 -0.82
C PHE A 183 16.55 16.47 0.39
N GLU A 184 17.87 16.28 0.23
CA GLU A 184 18.84 16.49 1.29
C GLU A 184 18.92 17.97 1.73
N GLU A 185 18.55 18.90 0.88
CA GLU A 185 18.54 20.33 1.22
C GLU A 185 17.36 20.74 2.09
N LEU A 186 16.32 19.91 2.12
CA LEU A 186 15.04 20.19 2.78
C LEU A 186 14.95 19.62 4.21
N HIS A 187 15.92 18.81 4.66
CA HIS A 187 15.84 18.10 5.93
C HIS A 187 15.78 19.01 7.16
N SER A 188 16.43 20.19 7.11
CA SER A 188 16.42 21.17 8.18
C SER A 188 15.21 22.12 8.15
N GLU A 189 14.51 22.18 7.03
CA GLU A 189 13.32 23.01 6.85
C GLU A 189 12.11 22.39 7.57
N ARG A 190 11.12 23.19 7.90
CA ARG A 190 9.89 22.75 8.57
C ARG A 190 8.96 22.06 7.57
N LEU A 191 8.69 20.78 7.76
CA LEU A 191 7.83 19.97 6.89
C LEU A 191 6.39 19.88 7.41
N VAL A 192 5.45 20.27 6.57
CA VAL A 192 4.01 19.95 6.70
C VAL A 192 3.73 18.75 5.80
N THR A 193 3.14 17.68 6.31
CA THR A 193 2.99 16.45 5.54
C THR A 193 1.68 15.72 5.80
N ALA A 194 1.37 14.74 4.95
CA ALA A 194 0.28 13.83 5.19
C ALA A 194 0.52 12.95 6.43
N SER A 195 -0.55 12.48 7.06
CA SER A 195 -0.46 11.54 8.17
C SER A 195 0.07 10.18 7.71
N LYS A 196 0.60 9.40 8.65
CA LYS A 196 1.15 8.07 8.37
C LYS A 196 0.15 7.15 7.66
N GLY A 197 0.65 6.40 6.68
CA GLY A 197 -0.15 5.47 5.86
C GLY A 197 -0.69 6.08 4.57
N GLY A 198 -0.72 7.40 4.42
CA GLY A 198 -1.06 8.05 3.16
C GLY A 198 0.04 7.92 2.11
N ALA A 199 -0.33 7.91 0.82
CA ALA A 199 0.59 7.72 -0.29
C ALA A 199 1.78 8.68 -0.27
N MET A 200 1.53 9.98 -0.22
CA MET A 200 2.58 11.00 -0.20
C MET A 200 3.49 10.84 1.04
N ARG A 201 2.92 10.51 2.22
CA ARG A 201 3.72 10.31 3.43
C ARG A 201 4.64 9.10 3.32
N ASN A 202 4.16 7.99 2.80
CA ASN A 202 4.98 6.80 2.59
C ASN A 202 6.14 7.08 1.63
N HIS A 203 5.87 7.86 0.58
CA HIS A 203 6.90 8.28 -0.37
C HIS A 203 7.95 9.18 0.29
N VAL A 204 7.53 10.19 1.04
CA VAL A 204 8.40 11.11 1.79
C VAL A 204 9.27 10.35 2.79
N ASP A 205 8.68 9.47 3.60
CA ASP A 205 9.42 8.67 4.58
C ASP A 205 10.48 7.79 3.89
N TYR A 206 10.12 7.12 2.78
CA TYR A 206 11.05 6.30 1.98
C TYR A 206 12.25 7.10 1.46
N VAL A 207 12.01 8.29 0.89
CA VAL A 207 13.08 9.10 0.31
C VAL A 207 14.01 9.65 1.39
N PHE A 208 13.48 10.16 2.50
CA PHE A 208 14.29 10.66 3.60
C PHE A 208 15.10 9.54 4.28
N GLU A 209 14.55 8.34 4.40
CA GLU A 209 15.28 7.16 4.87
C GLU A 209 16.44 6.81 3.93
N LYS A 210 16.19 6.81 2.62
CA LYS A 210 17.21 6.54 1.59
C LYS A 210 18.34 7.58 1.62
N CYS A 211 18.02 8.84 1.88
CA CYS A 211 19.01 9.93 2.04
C CYS A 211 19.71 9.90 3.41
N ALA A 212 19.33 8.98 4.31
CA ALA A 212 19.85 8.89 5.70
C ALA A 212 19.67 10.19 6.52
N VAL A 213 18.62 10.96 6.24
CA VAL A 213 18.26 12.18 6.96
C VAL A 213 16.86 12.08 7.55
N ARG A 214 16.59 12.88 8.58
CA ARG A 214 15.26 12.92 9.22
C ARG A 214 14.58 14.24 8.90
N PRO A 215 13.33 14.23 8.39
CA PRO A 215 12.58 15.45 8.16
C PRO A 215 12.17 16.10 9.48
N ASN A 216 12.14 17.44 9.52
CA ASN A 216 11.63 18.22 10.64
C ASN A 216 10.11 18.41 10.49
N ILE A 217 9.32 17.40 10.85
CA ILE A 217 7.86 17.42 10.71
C ILE A 217 7.25 18.29 11.80
N VAL A 218 6.54 19.33 11.39
CA VAL A 218 5.89 20.30 12.30
C VAL A 218 4.37 20.21 12.29
N CYS A 219 3.78 19.59 11.25
CA CYS A 219 2.33 19.37 11.13
C CYS A 219 2.05 18.13 10.31
N GLU A 220 1.09 17.32 10.77
CA GLU A 220 0.59 16.14 10.06
C GLU A 220 -0.94 16.23 9.95
N THR A 221 -1.48 16.01 8.74
CA THR A 221 -2.92 15.98 8.50
C THR A 221 -3.26 15.11 7.30
N HIS A 222 -4.46 14.54 7.24
CA HIS A 222 -4.96 13.82 6.06
C HIS A 222 -5.55 14.77 5.00
N ASP A 223 -5.88 16.00 5.39
CA ASP A 223 -6.53 16.96 4.50
C ASP A 223 -5.50 17.77 3.70
N VAL A 224 -5.50 17.57 2.40
CA VAL A 224 -4.61 18.29 1.45
C VAL A 224 -4.86 19.81 1.47
N ASN A 225 -6.08 20.26 1.71
CA ASN A 225 -6.38 21.70 1.79
C ASN A 225 -5.71 22.32 3.02
N LEU A 226 -5.73 21.62 4.16
CA LEU A 226 -5.02 22.08 5.37
C LEU A 226 -3.50 22.09 5.16
N ILE A 227 -2.93 21.14 4.43
CA ILE A 227 -1.51 21.17 4.05
C ILE A 227 -1.20 22.44 3.25
N ILE A 228 -1.98 22.71 2.21
CA ILE A 228 -1.82 23.88 1.35
C ILE A 228 -1.92 25.17 2.16
N GLN A 229 -2.95 25.31 2.99
CA GLN A 229 -3.15 26.50 3.84
C GLN A 229 -2.02 26.70 4.85
N ALA A 230 -1.55 25.63 5.48
CA ALA A 230 -0.43 25.68 6.42
C ALA A 230 0.87 26.19 5.74
N VAL A 231 1.16 25.69 4.53
CA VAL A 231 2.32 26.16 3.77
C VAL A 231 2.15 27.63 3.35
N GLN A 232 0.99 28.01 2.82
CA GLN A 232 0.72 29.40 2.43
C GLN A 232 0.78 30.37 3.60
N SER A 233 0.49 29.90 4.81
CA SER A 233 0.62 30.68 6.05
C SER A 233 2.04 30.72 6.61
N GLY A 234 3.01 30.12 5.94
CA GLY A 234 4.42 30.13 6.35
C GLY A 234 4.79 29.11 7.43
N LEU A 235 3.96 28.09 7.69
CA LEU A 235 4.24 27.10 8.71
C LEU A 235 5.44 26.21 8.34
N GLY A 236 5.65 25.97 7.05
CA GLY A 236 6.74 25.16 6.52
C GLY A 236 6.53 24.86 5.04
N TYR A 237 7.24 23.91 4.47
CA TYR A 237 7.07 23.43 3.12
C TYR A 237 6.29 22.09 3.11
N ALA A 238 5.80 21.69 1.94
CA ALA A 238 5.19 20.38 1.75
C ALA A 238 5.61 19.75 0.41
N PHE A 239 5.52 18.42 0.34
CA PHE A 239 5.53 17.72 -0.94
C PHE A 239 4.08 17.57 -1.42
N ILE A 240 3.84 17.92 -2.68
CA ILE A 240 2.55 17.72 -3.35
C ILE A 240 2.77 17.07 -4.71
N SER A 241 1.78 16.34 -5.21
CA SER A 241 1.86 15.75 -6.54
C SER A 241 1.42 16.75 -7.62
N TYR A 242 1.85 16.49 -8.84
CA TYR A 242 1.39 17.29 -10.00
C TYR A 242 -0.11 17.18 -10.21
N SER A 243 -0.73 16.07 -9.84
CA SER A 243 -2.20 15.94 -9.85
C SER A 243 -2.89 16.94 -8.90
N VAL A 244 -2.24 17.33 -7.80
CA VAL A 244 -2.74 18.42 -6.93
C VAL A 244 -2.65 19.77 -7.65
N LEU A 245 -1.56 20.03 -8.39
CA LEU A 245 -1.42 21.26 -9.17
C LEU A 245 -2.47 21.39 -10.28
N GLU A 246 -2.94 20.28 -10.85
CA GLU A 246 -4.06 20.33 -11.80
C GLU A 246 -5.35 20.87 -11.17
N LYS A 247 -5.57 20.53 -9.90
CA LYS A 247 -6.74 20.99 -9.15
C LYS A 247 -6.57 22.41 -8.61
N TYR A 248 -5.32 22.80 -8.32
CA TYR A 248 -4.96 24.09 -7.74
C TYR A 248 -3.85 24.76 -8.55
N PRO A 249 -4.09 25.16 -9.81
CA PRO A 249 -3.06 25.67 -10.72
C PRO A 249 -2.35 26.94 -10.20
N GLU A 250 -3.05 27.72 -9.35
CA GLU A 250 -2.48 28.92 -8.70
C GLU A 250 -1.32 28.63 -7.75
N LEU A 251 -1.14 27.37 -7.33
CA LEU A 251 0.00 26.96 -6.49
C LEU A 251 1.30 26.84 -7.29
N SER A 252 1.24 26.73 -8.62
CA SER A 252 2.43 26.52 -9.46
C SER A 252 3.54 27.54 -9.22
N LYS A 253 3.19 28.80 -8.98
CA LYS A 253 4.15 29.87 -8.65
C LYS A 253 4.89 29.69 -7.32
N PHE A 254 4.38 28.83 -6.45
CA PHE A 254 4.99 28.49 -5.15
C PHE A 254 5.64 27.10 -5.16
N CYS A 255 5.70 26.45 -6.31
CA CYS A 255 6.25 25.11 -6.45
C CYS A 255 7.64 25.13 -7.07
N VAL A 256 8.50 24.22 -6.62
CA VAL A 256 9.84 23.99 -7.14
C VAL A 256 9.99 22.50 -7.48
N GLU A 257 10.64 22.20 -8.59
CA GLU A 257 10.89 20.80 -9.00
C GLU A 257 11.85 20.11 -8.03
N ILE A 258 11.73 18.79 -7.94
CA ILE A 258 12.67 17.96 -7.20
C ILE A 258 13.71 17.40 -8.18
N ASP A 259 15.00 17.64 -7.90
CA ASP A 259 16.11 17.07 -8.67
C ASP A 259 16.47 15.69 -8.11
N SER A 260 15.61 14.71 -8.43
CA SER A 260 15.79 13.31 -8.04
C SER A 260 14.99 12.38 -8.94
N ALA A 261 15.50 11.18 -9.16
CA ALA A 261 14.74 10.09 -9.79
C ALA A 261 13.61 9.57 -8.88
N ASP A 262 13.74 9.74 -7.56
CA ASP A 262 12.76 9.30 -6.57
C ASP A 262 11.56 10.28 -6.42
N LYS A 263 11.40 11.26 -7.30
CA LYS A 263 10.24 12.16 -7.33
C LYS A 263 8.95 11.53 -7.87
N TYR A 264 9.02 10.30 -8.37
CA TYR A 264 7.89 9.58 -8.94
C TYR A 264 7.29 8.60 -7.93
N GLY A 265 5.97 8.66 -7.74
CA GLY A 265 5.19 7.62 -7.06
C GLY A 265 4.68 6.60 -8.07
N ASN A 266 4.59 5.33 -7.68
CA ASN A 266 4.08 4.23 -8.50
C ASN A 266 2.79 3.70 -7.90
N MET A 267 1.66 4.15 -8.40
CA MET A 267 0.36 3.69 -7.97
C MET A 267 -0.03 2.40 -8.67
N GLY A 268 -0.32 1.37 -7.88
CA GLY A 268 -0.77 0.07 -8.36
C GLY A 268 -2.27 -0.13 -8.16
N LEU A 269 -2.89 -0.77 -9.12
CA LEU A 269 -4.21 -1.39 -8.99
C LEU A 269 -3.99 -2.89 -8.79
N SER A 270 -4.39 -3.39 -7.62
CA SER A 270 -4.22 -4.79 -7.26
C SER A 270 -5.57 -5.46 -7.07
N TYR A 271 -5.67 -6.73 -7.44
CA TYR A 271 -6.88 -7.54 -7.33
C TYR A 271 -6.53 -9.03 -7.24
N ASN A 272 -7.48 -9.84 -6.77
CA ASN A 272 -7.36 -11.28 -6.89
C ASN A 272 -7.81 -11.72 -8.30
N GLY A 273 -6.99 -12.51 -9.00
CA GLY A 273 -7.29 -12.94 -10.37
C GLY A 273 -8.61 -13.70 -10.51
N HIS A 274 -9.05 -14.44 -9.48
CA HIS A 274 -10.35 -15.10 -9.47
C HIS A 274 -11.54 -14.12 -9.46
N ALA A 275 -11.36 -12.88 -9.01
CA ALA A 275 -12.41 -11.86 -9.07
C ALA A 275 -12.86 -11.60 -10.52
N LEU A 276 -11.98 -11.77 -11.50
CA LEU A 276 -12.27 -11.53 -12.91
C LEU A 276 -13.18 -12.59 -13.55
N GLU A 277 -13.48 -13.68 -12.88
CA GLU A 277 -14.54 -14.61 -13.29
C GLU A 277 -15.93 -13.95 -13.19
N ASN A 278 -16.07 -12.89 -12.40
CA ASN A 278 -17.22 -12.04 -12.38
C ASN A 278 -17.08 -10.93 -13.44
N ARG A 279 -17.93 -10.96 -14.46
CA ARG A 279 -17.92 -9.97 -15.55
C ARG A 279 -18.00 -8.51 -15.05
N ASN A 280 -18.70 -8.26 -13.95
CA ASN A 280 -18.77 -6.91 -13.38
C ASN A 280 -17.42 -6.42 -12.88
N MET A 281 -16.57 -7.31 -12.37
CA MET A 281 -15.21 -6.98 -11.91
C MET A 281 -14.28 -6.77 -13.11
N GLU A 282 -14.43 -7.57 -14.17
CA GLU A 282 -13.69 -7.36 -15.41
C GLU A 282 -14.04 -6.02 -16.06
N ASP A 283 -15.33 -5.65 -16.14
CA ASP A 283 -15.78 -4.36 -16.67
C ASP A 283 -15.18 -3.18 -15.86
N PHE A 284 -15.12 -3.32 -14.53
CA PHE A 284 -14.49 -2.30 -13.68
C PHE A 284 -12.97 -2.20 -13.90
N LEU A 285 -12.28 -3.32 -14.01
CA LEU A 285 -10.85 -3.34 -14.30
C LEU A 285 -10.53 -2.67 -15.64
N LEU A 286 -11.27 -3.00 -16.69
CA LEU A 286 -11.11 -2.39 -18.01
C LEU A 286 -11.34 -0.87 -17.95
N PHE A 287 -12.37 -0.44 -17.22
CA PHE A 287 -12.60 0.98 -17.00
C PHE A 287 -11.43 1.65 -16.27
N CYS A 288 -10.91 1.05 -15.21
CA CYS A 288 -9.75 1.58 -14.46
C CYS A 288 -8.53 1.74 -15.36
N ARG A 289 -8.21 0.73 -16.17
CA ARG A 289 -7.08 0.77 -17.12
C ARG A 289 -7.22 1.94 -18.11
N GLU A 290 -8.42 2.12 -18.69
CA GLU A 290 -8.68 3.24 -19.61
C GLU A 290 -8.60 4.60 -18.92
N TYR A 291 -9.15 4.70 -17.72
CA TYR A 291 -9.14 5.95 -16.94
C TYR A 291 -7.70 6.38 -16.62
N PHE A 292 -6.90 5.48 -16.05
CA PHE A 292 -5.53 5.79 -15.67
C PHE A 292 -4.61 5.98 -16.88
N LYS A 293 -4.83 5.27 -17.98
CA LYS A 293 -4.11 5.52 -19.23
C LYS A 293 -4.30 6.95 -19.74
N LYS A 294 -5.52 7.46 -19.69
CA LYS A 294 -5.82 8.85 -20.08
C LYS A 294 -5.18 9.85 -19.12
N LEU A 295 -5.21 9.54 -17.82
CA LEU A 295 -4.60 10.37 -16.79
C LEU A 295 -3.07 10.40 -16.95
N GLN A 296 -2.43 9.26 -17.24
CA GLN A 296 -0.98 9.17 -17.45
C GLN A 296 -0.52 10.00 -18.66
N ILE A 297 -1.25 9.96 -19.78
CA ILE A 297 -0.92 10.76 -20.96
C ILE A 297 -0.89 12.25 -20.59
N LYS A 298 -1.89 12.74 -19.86
CA LYS A 298 -1.92 14.14 -19.41
C LYS A 298 -0.77 14.48 -18.46
N ALA A 299 -0.46 13.56 -17.53
CA ALA A 299 0.64 13.74 -16.58
C ALA A 299 2.00 13.79 -17.30
N ASP A 300 2.21 12.94 -18.32
CA ASP A 300 3.43 12.90 -19.13
C ASP A 300 3.60 14.16 -19.98
N GLU A 301 2.52 14.68 -20.57
CA GLU A 301 2.52 15.94 -21.29
C GLU A 301 2.90 17.10 -20.38
N ARG A 302 2.33 17.14 -19.17
CA ARG A 302 2.63 18.17 -18.18
C ARG A 302 4.06 18.08 -17.65
N ALA A 303 4.56 16.87 -17.39
CA ALA A 303 5.93 16.67 -16.93
C ALA A 303 6.96 17.17 -17.96
N LYS A 304 6.64 17.12 -19.26
CA LYS A 304 7.48 17.69 -20.34
C LYS A 304 7.50 19.22 -20.33
N LEU A 305 6.40 19.84 -19.93
CA LEU A 305 6.28 21.30 -19.85
C LEU A 305 6.94 21.89 -18.60
N GLY A 306 7.14 21.05 -17.57
CA GLY A 306 7.60 21.50 -16.25
C GLY A 306 6.53 22.26 -15.46
N ILE A 307 6.94 22.85 -14.34
CA ILE A 307 6.05 23.69 -13.53
C ILE A 307 5.94 25.07 -14.20
N ASP A 308 4.76 25.39 -14.71
CA ASP A 308 4.47 26.76 -15.22
C ASP A 308 4.30 27.69 -14.02
N ARG A 309 5.22 28.67 -13.93
CA ARG A 309 5.26 29.68 -12.85
C ARG A 309 4.78 31.07 -13.30
N ASN A 310 4.32 31.20 -14.55
CA ASN A 310 3.83 32.47 -15.10
C ASN A 310 2.40 32.81 -14.66
#